data_75ec7e484cc6233471770b63b0d1c1dc
#
_entry.id   75ec7e484cc6233471770b63b0d1c1dc
#
_cell.length_a   1.000
_cell.length_b   1.000
_cell.length_c   1.000
_cell.angle_alpha   90.00
_cell.angle_beta   90.00
_cell.angle_gamma   90.00
#
_symmetry.space_group_name_H-M   'P 1'
#
loop_
_entity.id
_entity.type
_entity.pdbx_description
1 polymer ?
#
loop_
_entity_poly.entity_id
_entity_poly.type
_entity_poly.pdbx_seq_one_letter_code
_entity_poly.pdbx_strand_id
1 'polypeptide(L)'
;GLLVLFWRWHAGKAAARIMWIMLFALAMVVLVQLSFDKLMVLLQIDYVSAIDRVSSKPIDSPRVVERNRAWAVFLTAPIWGHGWQSYSEQGFLVNAFVTGWRYDSASVLFTHTHNIFLQLITEMGIVGTLLVSGGVVWVLSGYFKRPVSQTSLLPLCLLMVSFWHSMLEYPLWYVYFLVPVGIMLSLQPVAEQKVATARIEGRSAMVIRW
;
A
#
# COMPACT_ATOMS: atom_id res chain seq x y z
N GLY A 1 -0.23 -2.91 13.22
CA GLY A 1 0.78 -3.45 14.08
C GLY A 1 1.86 -2.45 14.48
N LEU A 2 2.96 -2.36 13.76
CA LEU A 2 4.15 -1.57 14.16
C LEU A 2 3.89 -0.07 14.32
N LEU A 3 3.08 0.55 13.46
CA LEU A 3 2.67 1.96 13.59
C LEU A 3 1.90 2.23 14.89
N VAL A 4 1.05 1.32 15.29
CA VAL A 4 0.25 1.45 16.52
C VAL A 4 1.14 1.27 17.76
N LEU A 5 2.13 0.39 17.71
CA LEU A 5 3.13 0.22 18.78
C LEU A 5 4.02 1.45 18.89
N PHE A 6 4.48 1.99 17.76
CA PHE A 6 5.25 3.23 17.71
C PHE A 6 4.45 4.42 18.28
N TRP A 7 3.18 4.54 17.91
CA TRP A 7 2.29 5.56 18.42
C TRP A 7 1.99 5.42 19.91
N ARG A 8 1.80 4.18 20.41
CA ARG A 8 1.62 3.91 21.85
C ARG A 8 2.79 4.42 22.68
N TRP A 9 4.00 4.27 22.17
CA TRP A 9 5.20 4.75 22.87
C TRP A 9 5.21 6.27 23.01
N HIS A 10 4.64 6.99 22.04
CA HIS A 10 4.67 8.46 22.00
C HIS A 10 3.38 9.14 22.51
N ALA A 11 2.23 8.49 22.52
CA ALA A 11 0.92 9.11 22.77
C ALA A 11 0.16 8.61 24.02
N GLY A 12 0.71 7.68 24.80
CA GLY A 12 0.19 7.29 26.11
C GLY A 12 -1.14 6.52 26.11
N LYS A 13 -2.02 6.76 27.11
CA LYS A 13 -3.23 5.93 27.37
C LYS A 13 -4.28 5.93 26.26
N ALA A 14 -4.41 7.02 25.49
CA ALA A 14 -5.35 7.08 24.36
C ALA A 14 -4.95 6.12 23.22
N ALA A 15 -3.65 6.00 22.98
CA ALA A 15 -3.11 5.05 22.00
C ALA A 15 -3.37 3.59 22.38
N ALA A 16 -3.33 3.28 23.67
CA ALA A 16 -3.63 1.92 24.14
C ALA A 16 -5.06 1.50 23.78
N ARG A 17 -6.04 2.40 23.93
CA ARG A 17 -7.44 2.11 23.58
C ARG A 17 -7.60 1.81 22.08
N ILE A 18 -7.01 2.62 21.22
CA ILE A 18 -7.08 2.40 19.77
C ILE A 18 -6.37 1.09 19.40
N MET A 19 -5.23 0.79 20.02
CA MET A 19 -4.54 -0.48 19.80
C MET A 19 -5.43 -1.68 20.13
N TRP A 20 -6.14 -1.64 21.26
CA TRP A 20 -7.05 -2.73 21.64
C TRP A 20 -8.23 -2.86 20.69
N ILE A 21 -8.80 -1.74 20.20
CA ILE A 21 -9.85 -1.75 19.18
C ILE A 21 -9.33 -2.40 17.90
N MET A 22 -8.12 -2.04 17.44
CA MET A 22 -7.52 -2.62 16.22
C MET A 22 -7.22 -4.12 16.39
N LEU A 23 -6.68 -4.52 17.55
CA LEU A 23 -6.44 -5.94 17.84
C LEU A 23 -7.75 -6.73 17.91
N PHE A 24 -8.79 -6.16 18.53
CA PHE A 24 -10.12 -6.76 18.54
C PHE A 24 -10.70 -6.90 17.14
N ALA A 25 -10.63 -5.85 16.32
CA ALA A 25 -11.09 -5.91 14.94
C ALA A 25 -10.34 -6.97 14.13
N LEU A 26 -9.03 -7.07 14.29
CA LEU A 26 -8.21 -8.11 13.64
C LEU A 26 -8.63 -9.51 14.11
N ALA A 27 -8.81 -9.70 15.41
CA ALA A 27 -9.27 -10.97 15.98
C ALA A 27 -10.65 -11.35 15.45
N MET A 28 -11.58 -10.38 15.33
CA MET A 28 -12.90 -10.60 14.72
C MET A 28 -12.82 -11.01 13.26
N VAL A 29 -11.94 -10.39 12.46
CA VAL A 29 -11.73 -10.79 11.06
C VAL A 29 -11.25 -12.24 10.98
N VAL A 30 -10.26 -12.63 11.80
CA VAL A 30 -9.77 -14.01 11.85
C VAL A 30 -10.86 -14.97 12.29
N LEU A 31 -11.64 -14.62 13.32
CA LEU A 31 -12.73 -15.45 13.82
C LEU A 31 -13.84 -15.64 12.77
N VAL A 32 -14.22 -14.58 12.08
CA VAL A 32 -15.19 -14.66 10.98
C VAL A 32 -14.66 -15.58 9.87
N GLN A 33 -13.38 -15.43 9.49
CA GLN A 33 -12.77 -16.28 8.46
C GLN A 33 -12.81 -17.76 8.84
N LEU A 34 -12.36 -18.09 10.05
CA LEU A 34 -12.37 -19.48 10.54
C LEU A 34 -13.80 -20.05 10.70
N SER A 35 -14.77 -19.21 11.09
CA SER A 35 -16.17 -19.62 11.21
C SER A 35 -16.79 -19.83 9.83
N PHE A 36 -16.44 -19.01 8.85
CA PHE A 36 -16.91 -19.13 7.48
C PHE A 36 -16.43 -20.42 6.84
N ASP A 37 -15.16 -20.79 7.00
CA ASP A 37 -14.61 -22.06 6.51
C ASP A 37 -15.39 -23.27 7.06
N LYS A 38 -15.65 -23.26 8.38
CA LYS A 38 -16.45 -24.32 9.03
C LYS A 38 -17.89 -24.38 8.52
N LEU A 39 -18.50 -23.21 8.30
CA LEU A 39 -19.87 -23.12 7.79
C LEU A 39 -19.96 -23.67 6.37
N MET A 40 -18.99 -23.36 5.49
CA MET A 40 -18.96 -23.87 4.12
C MET A 40 -18.84 -25.40 4.08
N VAL A 41 -17.98 -25.98 4.93
CA VAL A 41 -17.85 -27.43 5.09
C VAL A 41 -19.15 -28.05 5.58
N LEU A 42 -19.82 -27.42 6.56
CA LEU A 42 -21.11 -27.92 7.10
C LEU A 42 -22.22 -27.90 6.03
N LEU A 43 -22.23 -26.88 5.19
CA LEU A 43 -23.22 -26.73 4.12
C LEU A 43 -22.90 -27.57 2.87
N GLN A 44 -21.80 -28.33 2.88
CA GLN A 44 -21.33 -29.14 1.74
C GLN A 44 -21.16 -28.32 0.46
N ILE A 45 -20.78 -27.06 0.60
CA ILE A 45 -20.48 -26.19 -0.54
C ILE A 45 -19.01 -26.39 -0.89
N ASP A 46 -18.73 -26.72 -2.16
CA ASP A 46 -17.37 -26.81 -2.66
C ASP A 46 -16.69 -25.42 -2.58
N TYR A 47 -15.87 -25.25 -1.56
CA TYR A 47 -15.18 -24.02 -1.26
C TYR A 47 -13.70 -24.30 -0.97
N VAL A 48 -12.84 -23.60 -1.67
CA VAL A 48 -11.40 -23.63 -1.38
C VAL A 48 -11.10 -22.63 -0.28
N SER A 49 -10.75 -23.12 0.91
CA SER A 49 -10.48 -22.26 2.06
C SER A 49 -9.32 -21.30 1.80
N ALA A 50 -9.28 -20.17 2.52
CA ALA A 50 -8.17 -19.25 2.44
C ALA A 50 -6.85 -19.90 2.89
N ILE A 51 -6.94 -20.83 3.86
CA ILE A 51 -5.80 -21.61 4.38
C ILE A 51 -5.29 -22.57 3.30
N ASP A 52 -6.18 -23.26 2.59
CA ASP A 52 -5.82 -24.17 1.51
C ASP A 52 -5.17 -23.43 0.33
N ARG A 53 -5.64 -22.23 0.01
CA ARG A 53 -5.01 -21.36 -1.00
C ARG A 53 -3.59 -20.93 -0.63
N VAL A 54 -3.32 -20.72 0.66
CA VAL A 54 -1.98 -20.37 1.16
C VAL A 54 -1.08 -21.60 1.26
N SER A 55 -1.63 -22.76 1.62
CA SER A 55 -0.90 -24.01 1.82
C SER A 55 -0.69 -24.81 0.55
N SER A 56 -1.56 -24.68 -0.46
CA SER A 56 -1.36 -25.30 -1.77
C SER A 56 -0.08 -24.77 -2.42
N LYS A 57 0.77 -25.67 -2.89
CA LYS A 57 2.06 -25.33 -3.49
C LYS A 57 1.83 -24.37 -4.67
N PRO A 58 2.39 -23.14 -4.61
CA PRO A 58 2.00 -22.08 -5.54
C PRO A 58 2.75 -22.12 -6.87
N ILE A 59 3.38 -23.25 -7.24
CA ILE A 59 4.26 -23.32 -8.42
C ILE A 59 3.47 -22.98 -9.70
N ASP A 60 2.19 -23.32 -9.74
CA ASP A 60 1.32 -23.09 -10.91
C ASP A 60 0.27 -21.98 -10.68
N SER A 61 0.41 -21.19 -9.62
CA SER A 61 -0.53 -20.09 -9.41
C SER A 61 -0.31 -18.98 -10.46
N PRO A 62 -1.37 -18.39 -11.03
CA PRO A 62 -1.24 -17.31 -12.01
C PRO A 62 -0.34 -16.15 -11.54
N ARG A 63 -0.34 -15.87 -10.25
CA ARG A 63 0.50 -14.82 -9.64
C ARG A 63 1.99 -15.15 -9.66
N VAL A 64 2.37 -16.41 -9.49
CA VAL A 64 3.77 -16.83 -9.56
C VAL A 64 4.28 -16.74 -10.99
N VAL A 65 3.47 -17.22 -11.93
CA VAL A 65 3.80 -17.12 -13.35
C VAL A 65 3.96 -15.66 -13.75
N GLU A 66 3.03 -14.81 -13.35
CA GLU A 66 3.05 -13.39 -13.67
C GLU A 66 4.28 -12.67 -13.07
N ARG A 67 4.61 -12.98 -11.82
CA ARG A 67 5.83 -12.45 -11.18
C ARG A 67 7.10 -12.85 -11.93
N ASN A 68 7.19 -14.11 -12.34
CA ASN A 68 8.35 -14.61 -13.08
C ASN A 68 8.43 -13.98 -14.48
N ARG A 69 7.28 -13.77 -15.15
CA ARG A 69 7.18 -13.04 -16.41
C ARG A 69 7.65 -11.60 -16.23
N ALA A 70 7.15 -10.90 -15.22
CA ALA A 70 7.56 -9.53 -14.91
C ALA A 70 9.07 -9.43 -14.68
N TRP A 71 9.64 -10.39 -13.95
CA TRP A 71 11.08 -10.44 -13.75
C TRP A 71 11.85 -10.64 -15.05
N ALA A 72 11.37 -11.53 -15.92
CA ALA A 72 11.99 -11.73 -17.24
C ALA A 72 11.92 -10.46 -18.11
N VAL A 73 10.77 -9.77 -18.11
CA VAL A 73 10.62 -8.47 -18.80
C VAL A 73 11.59 -7.43 -18.23
N PHE A 74 11.69 -7.32 -16.90
CA PHE A 74 12.64 -6.40 -16.27
C PHE A 74 14.08 -6.64 -16.74
N LEU A 75 14.52 -7.90 -16.84
CA LEU A 75 15.89 -8.23 -17.26
C LEU A 75 16.23 -7.82 -18.68
N THR A 76 15.23 -7.57 -19.54
CA THR A 76 15.48 -7.11 -20.91
C THR A 76 15.80 -5.61 -21.00
N ALA A 77 15.36 -4.79 -20.02
CA ALA A 77 15.67 -3.35 -19.95
C ALA A 77 15.78 -2.86 -18.49
N PRO A 78 16.80 -3.29 -17.73
CA PRO A 78 16.81 -3.10 -16.27
C PRO A 78 17.04 -1.66 -15.82
N ILE A 79 17.71 -0.82 -16.62
CA ILE A 79 18.10 0.54 -16.22
C ILE A 79 16.94 1.51 -16.41
N TRP A 80 16.41 1.59 -17.65
CA TRP A 80 15.41 2.60 -18.06
C TRP A 80 14.00 2.03 -18.17
N GLY A 81 13.84 0.69 -18.17
CA GLY A 81 12.57 0.02 -18.43
C GLY A 81 12.12 0.15 -19.88
N HIS A 82 10.88 -0.27 -20.13
CA HIS A 82 10.28 -0.30 -21.47
C HIS A 82 9.33 0.86 -21.75
N GLY A 83 9.06 1.69 -20.75
CA GLY A 83 8.10 2.79 -20.82
C GLY A 83 6.80 2.47 -20.10
N TRP A 84 6.05 3.53 -19.79
CA TRP A 84 4.77 3.42 -19.09
C TRP A 84 3.74 2.63 -19.90
N GLN A 85 3.00 1.73 -19.23
CA GLN A 85 2.00 0.82 -19.83
C GLN A 85 2.55 -0.19 -20.86
N SER A 86 3.85 -0.39 -20.94
CA SER A 86 4.45 -1.35 -21.88
C SER A 86 4.39 -2.81 -21.42
N TYR A 87 4.03 -3.05 -20.15
CA TYR A 87 4.15 -4.36 -19.53
C TYR A 87 3.41 -5.47 -20.31
N SER A 88 2.17 -5.24 -20.75
CA SER A 88 1.38 -6.26 -21.47
C SER A 88 2.04 -6.66 -22.80
N GLU A 89 2.54 -5.71 -23.55
CA GLU A 89 3.24 -5.95 -24.82
C GLU A 89 4.56 -6.69 -24.58
N GLN A 90 5.37 -6.23 -23.66
CA GLN A 90 6.65 -6.86 -23.33
C GLN A 90 6.47 -8.25 -22.72
N GLY A 91 5.45 -8.44 -21.90
CA GLY A 91 5.07 -9.77 -21.36
C GLY A 91 4.65 -10.74 -22.46
N PHE A 92 3.94 -10.26 -23.49
CA PHE A 92 3.63 -11.06 -24.66
C PHE A 92 4.89 -11.44 -25.46
N LEU A 93 5.77 -10.48 -25.73
CA LEU A 93 7.02 -10.72 -26.48
C LEU A 93 7.92 -11.72 -25.74
N VAL A 94 8.08 -11.57 -24.43
CA VAL A 94 8.86 -12.52 -23.61
C VAL A 94 8.26 -13.92 -23.66
N ASN A 95 6.94 -14.06 -23.56
CA ASN A 95 6.29 -15.38 -23.69
C ASN A 95 6.47 -15.98 -25.09
N ALA A 96 6.34 -15.17 -26.14
CA ALA A 96 6.37 -15.65 -27.52
C ALA A 96 7.80 -16.05 -27.96
N PHE A 97 8.83 -15.36 -27.48
CA PHE A 97 10.19 -15.47 -28.02
C PHE A 97 11.25 -15.95 -27.00
N VAL A 98 11.04 -15.75 -25.71
CA VAL A 98 11.93 -16.23 -24.66
C VAL A 98 11.42 -17.57 -24.15
N THR A 99 11.93 -18.60 -24.72
CA THR A 99 11.57 -20.01 -24.59
C THR A 99 11.44 -20.53 -23.17
N GLY A 100 10.50 -21.45 -22.98
CA GLY A 100 10.40 -22.34 -21.82
C GLY A 100 9.20 -22.06 -20.90
N TRP A 101 8.53 -20.97 -21.07
CA TRP A 101 7.34 -20.63 -20.30
C TRP A 101 6.06 -21.05 -21.05
N ARG A 102 5.88 -22.36 -21.20
CA ARG A 102 4.58 -22.90 -21.61
C ARG A 102 3.66 -22.87 -20.42
N TYR A 103 2.87 -21.83 -20.36
CA TYR A 103 1.73 -21.78 -19.48
C TYR A 103 0.48 -22.08 -20.31
N ASP A 104 -0.19 -23.18 -20.03
CA ASP A 104 -1.39 -23.60 -20.76
C ASP A 104 -2.58 -22.63 -20.61
N SER A 105 -2.54 -21.76 -19.60
CA SER A 105 -3.44 -20.62 -19.44
C SER A 105 -2.90 -19.33 -20.04
N ALA A 106 -1.97 -19.40 -20.97
CA ALA A 106 -1.32 -18.26 -21.66
C ALA A 106 -2.27 -17.41 -22.52
N SER A 107 -3.57 -17.71 -22.53
CA SER A 107 -4.58 -16.89 -23.20
C SER A 107 -4.88 -15.57 -22.46
N VAL A 108 -4.43 -15.39 -21.22
CA VAL A 108 -4.68 -14.15 -20.46
C VAL A 108 -3.41 -13.31 -20.45
N LEU A 109 -3.42 -12.23 -21.23
CA LEU A 109 -2.43 -11.19 -21.15
C LEU A 109 -2.80 -10.26 -19.99
N PHE A 110 -2.04 -10.36 -18.90
CA PHE A 110 -2.19 -9.43 -17.80
C PHE A 110 -1.61 -8.07 -18.19
N THR A 111 -2.37 -7.01 -17.93
CA THR A 111 -1.93 -5.63 -18.15
C THR A 111 -1.07 -5.10 -17.02
N HIS A 112 -1.10 -5.78 -15.86
CA HIS A 112 -0.40 -5.37 -14.65
C HIS A 112 0.17 -6.57 -13.89
N THR A 113 1.28 -6.36 -13.21
CA THR A 113 2.02 -7.40 -12.46
C THR A 113 1.39 -7.77 -11.13
N HIS A 114 0.32 -7.12 -10.69
CA HIS A 114 -0.28 -7.25 -9.35
C HIS A 114 0.71 -6.99 -8.21
N ASN A 115 1.74 -6.20 -8.48
CA ASN A 115 2.71 -5.72 -7.51
C ASN A 115 3.34 -4.43 -7.99
N ILE A 116 3.18 -3.33 -7.22
CA ILE A 116 3.59 -2.00 -7.65
C ILE A 116 5.09 -1.89 -7.93
N PHE A 117 5.94 -2.56 -7.15
CA PHE A 117 7.38 -2.50 -7.40
C PHE A 117 7.78 -3.25 -8.66
N LEU A 118 7.20 -4.42 -8.90
CA LEU A 118 7.43 -5.15 -10.14
C LEU A 118 6.93 -4.37 -11.35
N GLN A 119 5.79 -3.70 -11.23
CA GLN A 119 5.27 -2.84 -12.29
C GLN A 119 6.24 -1.70 -12.60
N LEU A 120 6.68 -0.99 -11.55
CA LEU A 120 7.60 0.13 -11.73
C LEU A 120 8.95 -0.30 -12.34
N ILE A 121 9.55 -1.39 -11.85
CA ILE A 121 10.86 -1.81 -12.38
C ILE A 121 10.78 -2.36 -13.80
N THR A 122 9.68 -2.97 -14.21
CA THR A 122 9.50 -3.44 -15.59
C THR A 122 9.28 -2.28 -16.56
N GLU A 123 8.47 -1.30 -16.16
CA GLU A 123 8.11 -0.19 -17.05
C GLU A 123 9.10 0.98 -17.00
N MET A 124 9.62 1.31 -15.82
CA MET A 124 10.46 2.50 -15.61
C MET A 124 11.93 2.15 -15.28
N GLY A 125 12.26 0.87 -15.19
CA GLY A 125 13.58 0.40 -14.80
C GLY A 125 13.96 0.79 -13.37
N ILE A 126 15.21 0.54 -13.01
CA ILE A 126 15.73 0.89 -11.67
C ILE A 126 15.71 2.40 -11.45
N VAL A 127 16.10 3.19 -12.47
CA VAL A 127 16.20 4.66 -12.34
C VAL A 127 14.83 5.26 -12.05
N GLY A 128 13.81 4.96 -12.86
CA GLY A 128 12.47 5.48 -12.65
C GLY A 128 11.84 4.99 -11.35
N THR A 129 12.05 3.73 -10.99
CA THR A 129 11.57 3.15 -9.73
C THR A 129 12.18 3.85 -8.51
N LEU A 130 13.48 4.13 -8.54
CA LEU A 130 14.15 4.85 -7.45
C LEU A 130 13.67 6.31 -7.35
N LEU A 131 13.43 6.98 -8.47
CA LEU A 131 12.87 8.34 -8.48
C LEU A 131 11.47 8.39 -7.88
N VAL A 132 10.57 7.51 -8.33
CA VAL A 132 9.19 7.45 -7.82
C VAL A 132 9.17 7.05 -6.34
N SER A 133 9.86 5.96 -5.98
CA SER A 133 9.91 5.47 -4.60
C SER A 133 10.58 6.49 -3.67
N GLY A 134 11.67 7.12 -4.12
CA GLY A 134 12.36 8.18 -3.39
C GLY A 134 11.47 9.40 -3.17
N GLY A 135 10.72 9.82 -4.18
CA GLY A 135 9.72 10.89 -4.06
C GLY A 135 8.64 10.57 -3.03
N VAL A 136 8.08 9.35 -3.07
CA VAL A 136 7.09 8.90 -2.09
C VAL A 136 7.68 8.87 -0.67
N VAL A 137 8.87 8.32 -0.49
CA VAL A 137 9.57 8.30 0.80
C VAL A 137 9.85 9.71 1.30
N TRP A 138 10.29 10.61 0.42
CA TRP A 138 10.53 12.00 0.76
C TRP A 138 9.27 12.70 1.28
N VAL A 139 8.14 12.54 0.58
CA VAL A 139 6.84 13.07 1.01
C VAL A 139 6.42 12.44 2.34
N LEU A 140 6.47 11.12 2.48
CA LEU A 140 6.12 10.43 3.71
C LEU A 140 6.99 10.84 4.90
N SER A 141 8.25 11.23 4.66
CA SER A 141 9.15 11.68 5.74
C SER A 141 8.59 12.86 6.52
N GLY A 142 7.74 13.69 5.90
CA GLY A 142 7.05 14.80 6.55
C GLY A 142 6.18 14.39 7.73
N TYR A 143 5.59 13.21 7.68
CA TYR A 143 4.80 12.64 8.78
C TYR A 143 5.64 12.28 10.02
N PHE A 144 6.92 11.95 9.82
CA PHE A 144 7.81 11.46 10.88
C PHE A 144 8.73 12.55 11.46
N LYS A 145 8.81 13.70 10.80
CA LYS A 145 9.60 14.84 11.29
C LYS A 145 8.99 15.53 12.52
N ARG A 146 7.75 15.22 12.86
CA ARG A 146 6.99 15.81 13.97
C ARG A 146 6.35 14.72 14.80
N PRO A 147 6.00 14.99 16.09
CA PRO A 147 5.24 14.05 16.90
C PRO A 147 3.95 13.65 16.17
N VAL A 148 3.70 12.35 16.06
CA VAL A 148 2.51 11.83 15.41
C VAL A 148 1.28 12.21 16.26
N SER A 149 0.45 13.10 15.75
CA SER A 149 -0.81 13.49 16.36
C SER A 149 -1.93 12.48 16.04
N GLN A 150 -3.02 12.53 16.77
CA GLN A 150 -4.20 11.71 16.47
C GLN A 150 -4.76 11.98 15.07
N THR A 151 -4.68 13.23 14.62
CA THR A 151 -5.11 13.65 13.29
C THR A 151 -4.26 13.08 12.17
N SER A 152 -2.97 12.81 12.42
CA SER A 152 -2.05 12.21 11.42
C SER A 152 -2.17 10.69 11.35
N LEU A 153 -2.74 10.06 12.36
CA LEU A 153 -2.81 8.60 12.44
C LEU A 153 -3.72 8.01 11.35
N LEU A 154 -4.89 8.60 11.13
CA LEU A 154 -5.84 8.12 10.12
C LEU A 154 -5.25 8.17 8.70
N PRO A 155 -4.70 9.29 8.21
CA PRO A 155 -4.02 9.32 6.92
C PRO A 155 -2.90 8.28 6.80
N LEU A 156 -2.07 8.12 7.82
CA LEU A 156 -0.99 7.13 7.81
C LEU A 156 -1.51 5.69 7.72
N CYS A 157 -2.57 5.36 8.46
CA CYS A 157 -3.18 4.03 8.38
C CYS A 157 -3.77 3.75 6.99
N LEU A 158 -4.45 4.74 6.38
CA LEU A 158 -5.01 4.61 5.04
C LEU A 158 -3.92 4.48 3.97
N LEU A 159 -2.84 5.25 4.09
CA LEU A 159 -1.66 5.11 3.21
C LEU A 159 -1.01 3.73 3.35
N MET A 160 -0.91 3.20 4.57
CA MET A 160 -0.40 1.85 4.83
C MET A 160 -1.28 0.77 4.18
N VAL A 161 -2.60 0.88 4.32
CA VAL A 161 -3.55 -0.05 3.68
C VAL A 161 -3.43 0.02 2.16
N SER A 162 -3.37 1.24 1.60
CA SER A 162 -3.22 1.44 0.17
C SER A 162 -1.89 0.89 -0.35
N PHE A 163 -0.81 1.04 0.41
CA PHE A 163 0.49 0.46 0.09
C PHE A 163 0.43 -1.08 0.06
N TRP A 164 -0.13 -1.71 1.10
CA TRP A 164 -0.26 -3.17 1.13
C TRP A 164 -1.18 -3.69 0.04
N HIS A 165 -2.27 -2.98 -0.26
CA HIS A 165 -3.14 -3.31 -1.38
C HIS A 165 -2.37 -3.26 -2.71
N SER A 166 -1.51 -2.27 -2.89
CA SER A 166 -0.68 -2.13 -4.10
C SER A 166 0.42 -3.20 -4.24
N MET A 167 0.72 -3.95 -3.16
CA MET A 167 1.60 -5.12 -3.22
C MET A 167 0.90 -6.38 -3.75
N LEU A 168 -0.42 -6.40 -3.72
CA LEU A 168 -1.22 -7.57 -4.08
C LEU A 168 -2.06 -7.35 -5.34
N GLU A 169 -2.33 -6.08 -5.67
CA GLU A 169 -3.17 -5.64 -6.77
C GLU A 169 -2.62 -4.32 -7.33
N TYR A 170 -3.36 -3.66 -8.23
CA TYR A 170 -2.95 -2.40 -8.86
C TYR A 170 -3.93 -1.23 -8.59
N PRO A 171 -4.31 -0.95 -7.32
CA PRO A 171 -5.33 0.04 -7.01
C PRO A 171 -4.97 1.45 -7.49
N LEU A 172 -3.68 1.82 -7.47
CA LEU A 172 -3.24 3.16 -7.81
C LEU A 172 -3.34 3.50 -9.32
N TRP A 173 -3.66 2.52 -10.17
CA TRP A 173 -4.04 2.75 -11.57
C TRP A 173 -5.46 3.28 -11.71
N TYR A 174 -6.27 3.19 -10.67
CA TYR A 174 -7.64 3.71 -10.66
C TYR A 174 -7.70 5.07 -9.95
N VAL A 175 -8.28 6.07 -10.62
CA VAL A 175 -8.38 7.45 -10.11
C VAL A 175 -9.05 7.51 -8.73
N TYR A 176 -10.06 6.68 -8.49
CA TYR A 176 -10.78 6.62 -7.21
C TYR A 176 -9.94 6.09 -6.03
N PHE A 177 -8.80 5.44 -6.28
CA PHE A 177 -7.79 5.14 -5.26
C PHE A 177 -6.66 6.16 -5.25
N LEU A 178 -6.22 6.60 -6.43
CA LEU A 178 -5.10 7.52 -6.56
C LEU A 178 -5.38 8.88 -5.91
N VAL A 179 -6.59 9.43 -6.13
CA VAL A 179 -6.99 10.74 -5.57
C VAL A 179 -7.01 10.71 -4.03
N PRO A 180 -7.68 9.77 -3.34
CA PRO A 180 -7.60 9.66 -1.89
C PRO A 180 -6.16 9.52 -1.37
N VAL A 181 -5.32 8.72 -2.02
CA VAL A 181 -3.90 8.58 -1.63
C VAL A 181 -3.16 9.91 -1.78
N GLY A 182 -3.38 10.64 -2.88
CA GLY A 182 -2.82 11.98 -3.08
C GLY A 182 -3.25 12.98 -1.99
N ILE A 183 -4.54 12.98 -1.64
CA ILE A 183 -5.06 13.80 -0.53
C ILE A 183 -4.39 13.40 0.79
N MET A 184 -4.32 12.10 1.12
CA MET A 184 -3.68 11.64 2.36
C MET A 184 -2.21 12.03 2.41
N LEU A 185 -1.47 11.96 1.30
CA LEU A 185 -0.08 12.41 1.23
C LEU A 185 0.07 13.91 1.49
N SER A 186 -0.94 14.72 1.15
CA SER A 186 -0.92 16.18 1.38
C SER A 186 -1.30 16.59 2.82
N LEU A 187 -2.01 15.74 3.57
CA LEU A 187 -2.47 16.00 4.93
C LEU A 187 -1.35 15.81 5.98
N GLN A 188 -0.15 16.30 5.68
CA GLN A 188 0.96 16.25 6.63
C GLN A 188 0.69 17.15 7.83
N PRO A 189 1.18 16.81 9.05
CA PRO A 189 1.03 17.66 10.22
C PRO A 189 1.74 18.99 9.97
N VAL A 190 0.95 20.04 9.85
CA VAL A 190 1.46 21.43 9.77
C VAL A 190 1.98 21.83 11.16
N ALA A 191 3.09 22.56 11.24
CA ALA A 191 3.47 23.18 12.49
C ALA A 191 2.32 24.07 12.93
N GLU A 192 1.75 23.81 14.10
CA GLU A 192 0.95 24.84 14.75
C GLU A 192 1.83 26.09 14.78
N GLN A 193 1.51 27.02 13.90
CA GLN A 193 2.04 28.35 14.03
C GLN A 193 1.54 28.82 15.40
N LYS A 194 2.45 28.92 16.36
CA LYS A 194 2.27 29.77 17.56
C LYS A 194 2.19 31.23 17.08
N VAL A 195 1.23 31.48 16.19
CA VAL A 195 0.96 32.80 15.66
C VAL A 195 -0.31 33.28 16.31
N ALA A 196 -0.12 34.30 17.08
CA ALA A 196 -1.09 35.31 17.42
C ALA A 196 -1.79 35.30 18.78
N THR A 197 -1.59 34.39 19.71
CA THR A 197 -2.03 34.66 21.09
C THR A 197 -1.24 35.80 21.71
N ALA A 198 0.07 35.89 21.49
CA ALA A 198 0.89 36.99 21.99
C ALA A 198 0.55 38.36 21.37
N ARG A 199 -0.04 38.41 20.19
CA ARG A 199 -0.40 39.67 19.52
C ARG A 199 -1.77 40.22 19.97
N ILE A 200 -2.64 39.34 20.43
CA ILE A 200 -3.96 39.72 20.95
C ILE A 200 -3.84 40.20 22.39
N GLU A 201 -3.02 39.54 23.22
CA GLU A 201 -2.78 40.01 24.61
C GLU A 201 -2.05 41.35 24.67
N GLY A 202 -1.07 41.57 23.78
CA GLY A 202 -0.37 42.87 23.70
C GLY A 202 -1.26 44.03 23.24
N ARG A 203 -2.28 43.79 22.41
CA ARG A 203 -3.23 44.83 21.96
C ARG A 203 -4.32 45.10 22.96
N SER A 204 -4.79 44.10 23.68
CA SER A 204 -5.82 44.28 24.72
C SER A 204 -5.28 45.05 25.94
N ALA A 205 -4.02 44.91 26.26
CA ALA A 205 -3.38 45.67 27.33
C ALA A 205 -3.15 47.15 27.00
N MET A 206 -3.19 47.53 25.72
CA MET A 206 -2.98 48.93 25.29
C MET A 206 -4.27 49.75 25.19
N VAL A 207 -5.45 49.12 25.24
CA VAL A 207 -6.78 49.78 25.10
C VAL A 207 -7.41 50.13 26.46
N ILE A 208 -6.84 49.68 27.59
CA ILE A 208 -7.37 49.95 28.96
C ILE A 208 -6.59 51.07 29.71
N ARG A 209 -5.83 51.89 29.01
CA ARG A 209 -5.20 53.08 29.60
C ARG A 209 -5.69 54.35 28.87
N TRP A 210 -6.96 54.68 29.08
CA TRP A 210 -7.48 56.06 29.00
C TRP A 210 -8.62 56.23 29.98
#